data_9404af276cbc3d1399e3b20ba3b96cf1
#
_entry.id   9404af276cbc3d1399e3b20ba3b96cf1
#
_cell.length_a   1.000
_cell.length_b   1.000
_cell.length_c   1.000
_cell.angle_alpha   90.00
_cell.angle_beta   90.00
_cell.angle_gamma   90.00
#
_symmetry.space_group_name_H-M   'P 1'
#
loop_
_entity.id
_entity.type
_entity.pdbx_description
1 polymer ?
#
loop_
_entity_poly.entity_id
_entity_poly.type
_entity_poly.pdbx_seq_one_letter_code
_entity_poly.pdbx_strand_id
1 'polypeptide(L)'
;MNRNAISLFSSSGIGDLGLKANNINTVIACELLKGRMDLFHCNYPTTKCFQGDIWKLKNSIIDYYRTTYNEPPFLILATPPCQGMSSNGMGKMLSDYRKGLRPKMDERNRLIIPAIDIIQALQPEWVILENVSNMVNTLIYDENNILTNIIDYIKTSLGDNYFGNPVVVDAVDYGVPQHRKRLITVLT
;
A
#
# COMPACT_ATOMS: atom_id res chain seq x y z
N MET A 1 18.86 8.73 14.61
CA MET A 1 17.39 8.61 14.32
C MET A 1 17.11 7.16 13.98
N ASN A 2 16.13 6.58 14.65
CA ASN A 2 15.71 5.20 14.39
C ASN A 2 14.83 5.21 13.13
N ARG A 3 15.31 4.61 12.02
CA ARG A 3 14.58 4.59 10.75
C ARG A 3 13.81 3.28 10.61
N ASN A 4 12.81 3.08 11.49
CA ASN A 4 11.95 1.92 11.44
C ASN A 4 10.89 2.06 10.34
N ALA A 5 10.72 1.01 9.54
CA ALA A 5 9.69 0.94 8.51
C ALA A 5 8.71 -0.21 8.75
N ILE A 6 7.49 -0.03 8.25
CA ILE A 6 6.47 -1.06 8.14
C ILE A 6 6.24 -1.33 6.65
N SER A 7 6.29 -2.60 6.26
CA SER A 7 6.05 -3.06 4.88
C SER A 7 4.71 -3.79 4.79
N LEU A 8 3.73 -3.19 4.14
CA LEU A 8 2.40 -3.75 3.93
C LEU A 8 2.29 -4.32 2.52
N PHE A 9 1.71 -5.53 2.42
CA PHE A 9 1.69 -6.32 1.17
C PHE A 9 3.11 -6.67 0.69
N SER A 10 3.96 -6.97 1.65
CA SER A 10 5.43 -7.04 1.50
C SER A 10 5.92 -8.10 0.49
N SER A 11 5.05 -9.04 0.07
CA SER A 11 5.45 -10.18 -0.76
C SER A 11 6.66 -10.89 -0.13
N SER A 12 7.72 -11.14 -0.90
CA SER A 12 8.98 -11.74 -0.42
C SER A 12 10.07 -10.70 -0.03
N GLY A 13 9.70 -9.42 0.11
CA GLY A 13 10.62 -8.37 0.56
C GLY A 13 11.44 -7.70 -0.55
N ILE A 14 10.99 -7.78 -1.81
CA ILE A 14 11.73 -7.14 -2.93
C ILE A 14 11.75 -5.62 -2.79
N GLY A 15 10.62 -4.99 -2.42
CA GLY A 15 10.57 -3.55 -2.16
C GLY A 15 11.47 -3.14 -0.99
N ASP A 16 11.60 -4.01 0.00
CA ASP A 16 12.39 -3.79 1.20
C ASP A 16 13.91 -3.79 0.95
N LEU A 17 14.38 -4.31 -0.19
CA LEU A 17 15.78 -4.18 -0.60
C LEU A 17 16.17 -2.71 -0.77
N GLY A 18 15.30 -1.89 -1.34
CA GLY A 18 15.51 -0.45 -1.47
C GLY A 18 15.56 0.25 -0.12
N LEU A 19 14.71 -0.15 0.83
CA LEU A 19 14.73 0.37 2.19
C LEU A 19 16.06 0.02 2.89
N LYS A 20 16.45 -1.25 2.84
CA LYS A 20 17.71 -1.74 3.42
C LYS A 20 18.94 -1.03 2.84
N ALA A 21 18.98 -0.80 1.52
CA ALA A 21 20.07 -0.09 0.85
C ALA A 21 20.20 1.38 1.33
N ASN A 22 19.12 1.95 1.86
CA ASN A 22 19.09 3.32 2.41
C ASN A 22 19.13 3.34 3.95
N ASN A 23 19.56 2.26 4.60
CA ASN A 23 19.62 2.14 6.06
C ASN A 23 18.26 2.37 6.75
N ILE A 24 17.18 1.96 6.10
CA ILE A 24 15.83 1.94 6.66
C ILE A 24 15.53 0.49 7.05
N ASN A 25 15.20 0.27 8.32
CA ASN A 25 15.02 -1.07 8.88
C ASN A 25 13.54 -1.45 8.87
N THR A 26 13.16 -2.45 8.07
CA THR A 26 11.81 -3.00 8.11
C THR A 26 11.61 -3.82 9.38
N VAL A 27 10.85 -3.26 10.33
CA VAL A 27 10.60 -3.88 11.63
C VAL A 27 9.32 -4.70 11.67
N ILE A 28 8.37 -4.39 10.78
CA ILE A 28 7.11 -5.14 10.61
C ILE A 28 6.88 -5.38 9.12
N ALA A 29 6.42 -6.59 8.78
CA ALA A 29 5.95 -6.95 7.46
C ALA A 29 4.58 -7.63 7.53
N CYS A 30 3.68 -7.32 6.58
CA CYS A 30 2.37 -7.97 6.45
C CYS A 30 2.18 -8.52 5.03
N GLU A 31 1.87 -9.82 4.93
CA GLU A 31 1.63 -10.53 3.66
C GLU A 31 0.56 -11.62 3.86
N LEU A 32 -0.34 -11.73 2.89
CA LEU A 32 -1.42 -12.71 2.91
C LEU A 32 -0.92 -14.15 2.73
N LEU A 33 -0.01 -14.36 1.77
CA LEU A 33 0.39 -15.69 1.33
C LEU A 33 1.56 -16.22 2.16
N LYS A 34 1.32 -17.36 2.83
CA LYS A 34 2.31 -17.99 3.72
C LYS A 34 3.67 -18.19 3.04
N GLY A 35 3.72 -18.77 1.83
CA GLY A 35 4.99 -19.04 1.15
C GLY A 35 5.80 -17.77 0.83
N ARG A 36 5.12 -16.64 0.58
CA ARG A 36 5.79 -15.34 0.39
C ARG A 36 6.33 -14.80 1.71
N MET A 37 5.53 -14.91 2.78
CA MET A 37 5.96 -14.49 4.11
C MET A 37 7.11 -15.35 4.63
N ASP A 38 7.10 -16.65 4.38
CA ASP A 38 8.21 -17.53 4.75
C ASP A 38 9.52 -17.09 4.05
N LEU A 39 9.44 -16.76 2.76
CA LEU A 39 10.59 -16.24 2.00
C LEU A 39 11.02 -14.85 2.49
N PHE A 40 10.06 -13.99 2.83
CA PHE A 40 10.36 -12.69 3.46
C PHE A 40 11.15 -12.90 4.75
N HIS A 41 10.69 -13.76 5.62
CA HIS A 41 11.35 -14.04 6.91
C HIS A 41 12.78 -14.62 6.74
N CYS A 42 13.01 -15.43 5.71
CA CYS A 42 14.37 -15.90 5.40
C CYS A 42 15.32 -14.73 5.04
N ASN A 43 14.83 -13.70 4.33
CA ASN A 43 15.61 -12.54 3.91
C ASN A 43 15.74 -11.48 5.02
N TYR A 44 14.77 -11.41 5.91
CA TYR A 44 14.64 -10.42 6.98
C TYR A 44 14.29 -11.09 8.32
N PRO A 45 15.20 -11.88 8.91
CA PRO A 45 14.90 -12.74 10.07
C PRO A 45 14.57 -11.97 11.35
N THR A 46 14.94 -10.70 11.44
CA THR A 46 14.65 -9.84 12.60
C THR A 46 13.31 -9.10 12.50
N THR A 47 12.66 -9.13 11.34
CA THR A 47 11.39 -8.46 11.10
C THR A 47 10.24 -9.23 11.75
N LYS A 48 9.34 -8.54 12.45
CA LYS A 48 8.07 -9.12 12.92
C LYS A 48 7.13 -9.34 11.74
N CYS A 49 6.86 -10.59 11.43
CA CYS A 49 6.00 -10.99 10.32
C CYS A 49 4.56 -11.19 10.78
N PHE A 50 3.61 -10.56 10.09
CA PHE A 50 2.17 -10.75 10.23
C PHE A 50 1.65 -11.44 8.97
N GLN A 51 1.42 -12.75 9.05
CA GLN A 51 0.92 -13.55 7.92
C GLN A 51 -0.60 -13.64 7.98
N GLY A 52 -1.28 -13.14 6.95
CA GLY A 52 -2.74 -13.23 6.83
C GLY A 52 -3.38 -12.00 6.21
N ASP A 53 -4.72 -11.96 6.31
CA ASP A 53 -5.54 -10.88 5.77
C ASP A 53 -5.35 -9.57 6.58
N ILE A 54 -4.90 -8.52 5.92
CA ILE A 54 -4.64 -7.22 6.53
C ILE A 54 -5.89 -6.61 7.18
N TRP A 55 -7.10 -6.88 6.66
CA TRP A 55 -8.35 -6.45 7.29
C TRP A 55 -8.48 -6.96 8.72
N LYS A 56 -8.02 -8.17 8.98
CA LYS A 56 -8.06 -8.82 10.29
C LYS A 56 -6.85 -8.46 11.15
N LEU A 57 -5.72 -8.16 10.51
CA LEU A 57 -4.43 -7.97 11.18
C LEU A 57 -4.11 -6.50 11.50
N LYS A 58 -4.81 -5.53 10.89
CA LYS A 58 -4.47 -4.10 11.03
C LYS A 58 -4.35 -3.64 12.48
N ASN A 59 -5.30 -4.01 13.34
CA ASN A 59 -5.26 -3.64 14.76
C ASN A 59 -4.08 -4.29 15.49
N SER A 60 -3.81 -5.57 15.22
CA SER A 60 -2.65 -6.27 15.81
C SER A 60 -1.31 -5.66 15.38
N ILE A 61 -1.21 -5.17 14.14
CA ILE A 61 -0.03 -4.45 13.64
C ILE A 61 0.14 -3.12 14.40
N ILE A 62 -0.94 -2.34 14.52
CA ILE A 62 -0.96 -1.06 15.23
C ILE A 62 -0.57 -1.26 16.70
N ASP A 63 -1.21 -2.21 17.39
CA ASP A 63 -0.98 -2.47 18.80
C ASP A 63 0.45 -2.96 19.04
N TYR A 64 0.94 -3.89 18.22
CA TYR A 64 2.32 -4.35 18.31
C TYR A 64 3.33 -3.21 18.12
N TYR A 65 3.12 -2.34 17.12
CA TYR A 65 4.02 -1.22 16.91
C TYR A 65 4.04 -0.28 18.12
N ARG A 66 2.86 0.14 18.59
CA ARG A 66 2.72 1.07 19.73
C ARG A 66 3.27 0.51 21.05
N THR A 67 3.19 -0.79 21.25
CA THR A 67 3.72 -1.43 22.47
C THR A 67 5.22 -1.69 22.42
N THR A 68 5.79 -1.76 21.21
CA THR A 68 7.20 -2.10 21.00
C THR A 68 8.09 -0.87 20.76
N TYR A 69 7.53 0.17 20.14
CA TYR A 69 8.28 1.36 19.74
C TYR A 69 7.64 2.63 20.32
N ASN A 70 8.48 3.53 20.84
CA ASN A 70 8.04 4.77 21.49
C ASN A 70 7.81 5.93 20.50
N GLU A 71 8.34 5.83 19.28
CA GLU A 71 8.28 6.87 18.26
C GLU A 71 7.44 6.38 17.07
N PRO A 72 6.79 7.28 16.31
CA PRO A 72 6.13 6.91 15.06
C PRO A 72 7.07 6.18 14.09
N PRO A 73 6.55 5.37 13.16
CA PRO A 73 7.39 4.80 12.10
C PRO A 73 8.05 5.90 11.28
N PHE A 74 9.31 5.71 10.91
CA PHE A 74 9.96 6.59 9.92
C PHE A 74 9.26 6.46 8.57
N LEU A 75 8.84 5.24 8.17
CA LEU A 75 8.22 5.01 6.87
C LEU A 75 7.21 3.86 6.90
N ILE A 76 6.09 4.03 6.20
CA ILE A 76 5.22 2.93 5.81
C ILE A 76 5.28 2.78 4.29
N LEU A 77 5.73 1.59 3.83
CA LEU A 77 5.65 1.16 2.43
C LEU A 77 4.41 0.30 2.26
N ALA A 78 3.50 0.67 1.34
CA ALA A 78 2.32 -0.13 1.03
C ALA A 78 2.18 -0.34 -0.47
N THR A 79 2.11 -1.62 -0.88
CA THR A 79 2.03 -2.05 -2.28
C THR A 79 0.81 -2.96 -2.50
N PRO A 80 -0.43 -2.42 -2.34
CA PRO A 80 -1.63 -3.23 -2.42
C PRO A 80 -1.80 -3.88 -3.80
N PRO A 81 -2.46 -5.06 -3.90
CA PRO A 81 -2.63 -5.77 -5.15
C PRO A 81 -3.33 -4.95 -6.23
N CYS A 82 -2.78 -4.99 -7.46
CA CYS A 82 -3.27 -4.23 -8.61
C CYS A 82 -4.22 -5.00 -9.55
N GLN A 83 -4.58 -6.24 -9.22
CA GLN A 83 -5.28 -7.14 -10.15
C GLN A 83 -6.68 -6.68 -10.57
N GLY A 84 -7.36 -5.89 -9.73
CA GLY A 84 -8.64 -5.26 -10.06
C GLY A 84 -8.55 -3.95 -10.85
N MET A 85 -7.33 -3.43 -11.06
CA MET A 85 -7.07 -2.12 -11.68
C MET A 85 -6.71 -2.24 -13.17
N SER A 86 -6.99 -3.39 -13.81
CA SER A 86 -6.71 -3.59 -15.25
C SER A 86 -7.64 -2.73 -16.13
N SER A 87 -7.11 -2.28 -17.28
CA SER A 87 -7.85 -1.43 -18.23
C SER A 87 -9.17 -2.04 -18.72
N ASN A 88 -9.21 -3.38 -18.89
CA ASN A 88 -10.41 -4.08 -19.36
C ASN A 88 -11.54 -4.12 -18.30
N GLY A 89 -11.19 -4.28 -17.03
CA GLY A 89 -12.17 -4.26 -15.93
C GLY A 89 -12.78 -2.89 -15.71
N MET A 90 -11.98 -1.84 -15.86
CA MET A 90 -12.43 -0.45 -15.67
C MET A 90 -13.36 0.06 -16.75
N GLY A 91 -13.13 -0.29 -18.02
CA GLY A 91 -14.02 0.12 -19.11
C GLY A 91 -15.45 -0.38 -18.88
N LYS A 92 -15.61 -1.64 -18.45
CA LYS A 92 -16.90 -2.22 -18.10
C LYS A 92 -17.52 -1.53 -16.89
N MET A 93 -16.75 -1.30 -15.83
CA MET A 93 -17.20 -0.66 -14.60
C MET A 93 -17.73 0.76 -14.84
N LEU A 94 -17.00 1.58 -15.60
CA LEU A 94 -17.42 2.93 -15.99
C LEU A 94 -18.69 2.90 -16.88
N SER A 95 -18.81 1.91 -17.79
CA SER A 95 -20.01 1.72 -18.60
C SER A 95 -21.21 1.39 -17.73
N ASP A 96 -21.07 0.48 -16.78
CA ASP A 96 -22.15 0.08 -15.88
C ASP A 96 -22.57 1.25 -14.97
N TYR A 97 -21.61 2.00 -14.44
CA TYR A 97 -21.88 3.21 -13.65
C TYR A 97 -22.68 4.26 -14.45
N ARG A 98 -22.27 4.55 -15.70
CA ARG A 98 -22.98 5.49 -16.58
C ARG A 98 -24.42 5.04 -16.91
N LYS A 99 -24.69 3.74 -16.86
CA LYS A 99 -26.03 3.15 -17.06
C LYS A 99 -26.85 3.12 -15.76
N GLY A 100 -26.34 3.65 -14.65
CA GLY A 100 -27.00 3.61 -13.35
C GLY A 100 -26.99 2.22 -12.69
N LEU A 101 -26.21 1.28 -13.20
CA LEU A 101 -26.02 -0.02 -12.60
C LEU A 101 -24.92 0.06 -11.53
N ARG A 102 -25.07 -0.69 -10.44
CA ARG A 102 -24.00 -0.80 -9.44
C ARG A 102 -22.86 -1.62 -10.05
N PRO A 103 -21.65 -1.02 -10.27
CA PRO A 103 -20.53 -1.75 -10.85
C PRO A 103 -20.09 -2.89 -9.95
N LYS A 104 -19.81 -4.06 -10.53
CA LYS A 104 -19.15 -5.15 -9.81
C LYS A 104 -17.65 -4.79 -9.70
N MET A 105 -17.23 -4.48 -8.50
CA MET A 105 -15.83 -4.11 -8.22
C MET A 105 -15.03 -5.29 -7.72
N ASP A 106 -13.72 -5.24 -7.98
CA ASP A 106 -12.79 -6.18 -7.37
C ASP A 106 -12.51 -5.72 -5.92
N GLU A 107 -12.90 -6.53 -4.95
CA GLU A 107 -12.73 -6.22 -3.52
C GLU A 107 -11.25 -5.99 -3.15
N ARG A 108 -10.31 -6.49 -3.96
CA ARG A 108 -8.88 -6.24 -3.75
C ARG A 108 -8.51 -4.78 -3.92
N ASN A 109 -9.27 -4.00 -4.69
CA ASN A 109 -9.04 -2.55 -4.81
C ASN A 109 -9.27 -1.81 -3.49
N ARG A 110 -10.08 -2.39 -2.59
CA ARG A 110 -10.36 -1.84 -1.26
C ARG A 110 -9.27 -2.13 -0.23
N LEU A 111 -8.24 -2.90 -0.59
CA LEU A 111 -7.12 -3.19 0.32
C LEU A 111 -6.26 -1.95 0.65
N ILE A 112 -6.45 -0.84 -0.06
CA ILE A 112 -5.89 0.45 0.32
C ILE A 112 -6.46 0.95 1.65
N ILE A 113 -7.73 0.65 1.97
CA ILE A 113 -8.43 1.13 3.16
C ILE A 113 -7.70 0.70 4.45
N PRO A 114 -7.47 -0.60 4.73
CA PRO A 114 -6.76 -1.00 5.93
C PRO A 114 -5.31 -0.50 5.99
N ALA A 115 -4.67 -0.22 4.85
CA ALA A 115 -3.36 0.43 4.83
C ALA A 115 -3.45 1.88 5.30
N ILE A 116 -4.46 2.63 4.84
CA ILE A 116 -4.72 4.00 5.29
C ILE A 116 -5.07 4.03 6.78
N ASP A 117 -5.87 3.09 7.29
CA ASP A 117 -6.16 2.97 8.73
C ASP A 117 -4.88 2.84 9.57
N ILE A 118 -3.93 2.01 9.12
CA ILE A 118 -2.64 1.83 9.80
C ILE A 118 -1.82 3.12 9.74
N ILE A 119 -1.77 3.80 8.59
CA ILE A 119 -1.07 5.07 8.41
C ILE A 119 -1.66 6.15 9.34
N GLN A 120 -2.97 6.30 9.36
CA GLN A 120 -3.66 7.25 10.24
C GLN A 120 -3.41 6.95 11.73
N ALA A 121 -3.39 5.68 12.11
CA ALA A 121 -3.19 5.29 13.49
C ALA A 121 -1.76 5.49 13.97
N LEU A 122 -0.76 5.27 13.11
CA LEU A 122 0.66 5.30 13.48
C LEU A 122 1.37 6.59 13.11
N GLN A 123 0.80 7.41 12.22
CA GLN A 123 1.33 8.73 11.81
C GLN A 123 2.82 8.67 11.43
N PRO A 124 3.23 7.86 10.42
CA PRO A 124 4.61 7.77 9.99
C PRO A 124 5.11 9.11 9.45
N GLU A 125 6.43 9.35 9.51
CA GLU A 125 7.05 10.54 8.89
C GLU A 125 6.92 10.51 7.37
N TRP A 126 7.02 9.31 6.77
CA TRP A 126 6.93 9.11 5.33
C TRP A 126 5.97 7.97 4.98
N VAL A 127 5.25 8.14 3.90
CA VAL A 127 4.44 7.08 3.28
C VAL A 127 4.86 6.90 1.84
N ILE A 128 5.09 5.66 1.43
CA ILE A 128 5.28 5.30 0.01
C ILE A 128 4.18 4.33 -0.38
N LEU A 129 3.35 4.76 -1.34
CA LEU A 129 2.35 3.90 -1.98
C LEU A 129 2.83 3.57 -3.39
N GLU A 130 2.86 2.28 -3.75
CA GLU A 130 3.20 1.82 -5.10
C GLU A 130 2.05 1.03 -5.71
N ASN A 131 1.76 1.28 -6.97
CA ASN A 131 0.80 0.51 -7.74
C ASN A 131 1.03 0.66 -9.25
N VAL A 132 0.15 0.05 -10.06
CA VAL A 132 0.12 0.28 -11.52
C VAL A 132 -0.37 1.70 -11.84
N SER A 133 0.10 2.27 -12.94
CA SER A 133 -0.25 3.63 -13.37
C SER A 133 -1.77 3.87 -13.47
N ASN A 134 -2.53 2.82 -13.76
CA ASN A 134 -3.99 2.91 -13.89
C ASN A 134 -4.74 3.08 -12.56
N MET A 135 -4.06 3.00 -11.42
CA MET A 135 -4.65 3.28 -10.11
C MET A 135 -5.28 4.68 -10.05
N VAL A 136 -4.73 5.67 -10.76
CA VAL A 136 -5.29 7.05 -10.80
C VAL A 136 -6.75 7.11 -11.26
N ASN A 137 -7.19 6.13 -12.04
CA ASN A 137 -8.55 6.06 -12.56
C ASN A 137 -9.42 5.04 -11.82
N THR A 138 -8.90 4.39 -10.77
CA THR A 138 -9.60 3.30 -10.08
C THR A 138 -10.63 3.86 -9.12
N LEU A 139 -11.83 3.30 -9.19
CA LEU A 139 -12.91 3.58 -8.24
C LEU A 139 -12.98 2.46 -7.18
N ILE A 140 -13.32 2.84 -5.96
CA ILE A 140 -13.59 1.93 -4.85
C ILE A 140 -14.87 2.33 -4.14
N TYR A 141 -15.48 1.40 -3.41
CA TYR A 141 -16.46 1.74 -2.38
C TYR A 141 -15.72 1.94 -1.07
N ASP A 142 -15.87 3.12 -0.46
CA ASP A 142 -15.32 3.42 0.86
C ASP A 142 -16.03 2.63 1.98
N GLU A 143 -15.75 2.96 3.24
CA GLU A 143 -16.35 2.32 4.41
C GLU A 143 -17.85 2.62 4.53
N ASN A 144 -18.29 3.77 4.00
CA ASN A 144 -19.69 4.20 3.98
C ASN A 144 -20.43 3.70 2.73
N ASN A 145 -19.76 2.83 1.93
CA ASN A 145 -20.28 2.30 0.68
C ASN A 145 -20.56 3.38 -0.39
N ILE A 146 -19.81 4.49 -0.32
CA ILE A 146 -19.82 5.57 -1.31
C ILE A 146 -18.77 5.27 -2.37
N LEU A 147 -19.16 5.40 -3.65
CA LEU A 147 -18.24 5.21 -4.77
C LEU A 147 -17.33 6.44 -4.91
N THR A 148 -16.03 6.24 -4.75
CA THR A 148 -15.03 7.31 -4.82
C THR A 148 -13.81 6.89 -5.64
N ASN A 149 -13.06 7.86 -6.16
CA ASN A 149 -11.75 7.59 -6.75
C ASN A 149 -10.74 7.25 -5.64
N ILE A 150 -9.88 6.25 -5.87
CA ILE A 150 -8.93 5.77 -4.88
C ILE A 150 -7.90 6.86 -4.46
N ILE A 151 -7.52 7.74 -5.38
CA ILE A 151 -6.59 8.85 -5.09
C ILE A 151 -7.30 9.92 -4.23
N ASP A 152 -8.54 10.22 -4.55
CA ASP A 152 -9.35 11.16 -3.76
C ASP A 152 -9.62 10.59 -2.37
N TYR A 153 -9.91 9.27 -2.27
CA TYR A 153 -10.03 8.59 -0.99
C TYR A 153 -8.77 8.73 -0.14
N ILE A 154 -7.58 8.46 -0.71
CA ILE A 154 -6.30 8.60 0.00
C ILE A 154 -6.12 10.04 0.50
N LYS A 155 -6.32 11.03 -0.38
CA LYS A 155 -6.17 12.45 -0.03
C LYS A 155 -7.14 12.88 1.07
N THR A 156 -8.41 12.51 0.95
CA THR A 156 -9.44 12.88 1.93
C THR A 156 -9.18 12.22 3.28
N SER A 157 -8.80 10.94 3.28
CA SER A 157 -8.56 10.18 4.51
C SER A 157 -7.31 10.65 5.26
N LEU A 158 -6.24 11.00 4.56
CA LEU A 158 -5.00 11.46 5.19
C LEU A 158 -5.04 12.97 5.52
N GLY A 159 -5.92 13.73 4.87
CA GLY A 159 -6.15 15.15 5.14
C GLY A 159 -4.89 15.99 4.94
N ASP A 160 -4.82 17.11 5.68
CA ASP A 160 -3.71 18.06 5.61
C ASP A 160 -2.44 17.58 6.35
N ASN A 161 -2.47 16.39 6.95
CA ASN A 161 -1.31 15.85 7.66
C ASN A 161 -0.25 15.30 6.71
N TYR A 162 -0.60 15.07 5.43
CA TYR A 162 0.31 14.50 4.45
C TYR A 162 0.24 15.24 3.11
N PHE A 163 1.41 15.63 2.61
CA PHE A 163 1.56 16.31 1.33
C PHE A 163 2.30 15.41 0.35
N GLY A 164 1.87 15.41 -0.89
CA GLY A 164 2.51 14.70 -1.98
C GLY A 164 1.55 14.44 -3.14
N ASN A 165 2.14 14.14 -4.30
CA ASN A 165 1.37 13.83 -5.49
C ASN A 165 1.80 12.50 -6.09
N PRO A 166 0.87 11.72 -6.66
CA PRO A 166 1.21 10.53 -7.42
C PRO A 166 2.00 10.88 -8.69
N VAL A 167 3.09 10.17 -8.92
CA VAL A 167 3.95 10.32 -10.10
C VAL A 167 4.07 8.97 -10.79
N VAL A 168 3.92 8.97 -12.12
CA VAL A 168 4.20 7.77 -12.92
C VAL A 168 5.68 7.74 -13.25
N VAL A 169 6.35 6.67 -12.83
CA VAL A 169 7.76 6.39 -13.12
C VAL A 169 7.87 5.18 -14.03
N ASP A 170 8.88 5.15 -14.91
CA ASP A 170 9.21 3.96 -15.70
C ASP A 170 10.53 3.37 -15.16
N ALA A 171 10.57 2.07 -14.92
CA ALA A 171 11.74 1.41 -14.37
C ALA A 171 13.00 1.58 -15.24
N VAL A 172 12.85 1.74 -16.56
CA VAL A 172 13.97 1.98 -17.49
C VAL A 172 14.70 3.29 -17.15
N ASP A 173 14.01 4.31 -16.69
CA ASP A 173 14.60 5.61 -16.32
C ASP A 173 15.52 5.52 -15.09
N TYR A 174 15.43 4.40 -14.35
CA TYR A 174 16.22 4.08 -13.17
C TYR A 174 17.24 2.95 -13.41
N GLY A 175 17.58 2.68 -14.67
CA GLY A 175 18.61 1.71 -15.03
C GLY A 175 18.17 0.25 -15.09
N VAL A 176 16.86 -0.05 -14.95
CA VAL A 176 16.32 -1.40 -15.12
C VAL A 176 16.06 -1.65 -16.61
N PRO A 177 16.55 -2.74 -17.23
CA PRO A 177 16.37 -3.01 -18.67
C PRO A 177 14.95 -3.51 -18.99
N GLN A 178 13.93 -2.79 -18.51
CA GLN A 178 12.51 -3.11 -18.67
C GLN A 178 11.65 -1.85 -18.64
N HIS A 179 10.80 -1.66 -19.64
CA HIS A 179 9.70 -0.71 -19.55
C HIS A 179 8.64 -1.24 -18.58
N ARG A 180 8.56 -0.63 -17.41
CA ARG A 180 7.61 -1.00 -16.36
C ARG A 180 7.12 0.25 -15.63
N LYS A 181 6.01 0.79 -16.11
CA LYS A 181 5.40 1.99 -15.50
C LYS A 181 4.71 1.67 -14.20
N ARG A 182 4.97 2.48 -13.18
CA ARG A 182 4.36 2.40 -11.85
C ARG A 182 3.94 3.77 -11.37
N LEU A 183 2.84 3.79 -10.64
CA LEU A 183 2.41 4.95 -9.88
C LEU A 183 3.09 4.88 -8.53
N ILE A 184 3.89 5.88 -8.22
CA ILE A 184 4.52 6.06 -6.91
C ILE A 184 3.92 7.32 -6.29
N THR A 185 3.48 7.20 -5.06
CA THR A 185 3.05 8.35 -4.25
C THR A 185 3.92 8.40 -3.01
N VAL A 186 4.66 9.47 -2.84
CA VAL A 186 5.45 9.75 -1.63
C VAL A 186 4.75 10.87 -0.89
N LEU A 187 4.43 10.61 0.37
CA LEU A 187 3.74 11.56 1.25
C LEU A 187 4.59 11.80 2.50
N THR A 188 4.62 13.03 2.98
CA THR A 188 5.33 13.46 4.19
C THR A 188 4.57 14.55 4.91
#